data_ef493e484416c203a1fd79c92f0e4c4a
#
_entry.id   ef493e484416c203a1fd79c92f0e4c4a
#
_cell.length_a   1.000
_cell.length_b   1.000
_cell.length_c   1.000
_cell.angle_alpha   90.00
_cell.angle_beta   90.00
_cell.angle_gamma   90.00
#
_symmetry.space_group_name_H-M   'P 1'
#
loop_
_entity.id
_entity.type
_entity.pdbx_description
1 polymer ?
#
loop_
_entity_poly.entity_id
_entity_poly.type
_entity_poly.pdbx_seq_one_letter_code
_entity_poly.pdbx_strand_id
1 'polypeptide(L)'
;MKLRYVVVTSVTRDDLPDGGAAHWAETVRAIRKQNPDAAIELLIPDLDARPDLLDTVIASKPDIIGHNIETVERLTPVVRSRAKYRTSLETLRHMSRQGVATKSGLMVGLGESDDEVLQTLHDLREAGVGIVTLGQ
;
A
#
# COMPACT_ATOMS: atom_id res chain seq x y z
N MET A 1 -19.34 -16.63 -2.71
CA MET A 1 -19.34 -15.76 -3.90
C MET A 1 -18.23 -16.22 -4.84
N LYS A 2 -18.48 -16.28 -6.13
CA LYS A 2 -17.40 -16.56 -7.12
C LYS A 2 -16.82 -15.22 -7.58
N LEU A 3 -15.89 -14.67 -6.79
CA LEU A 3 -15.23 -13.41 -7.12
C LEU A 3 -14.04 -13.68 -8.05
N ARG A 4 -13.86 -12.83 -9.05
CA ARG A 4 -12.72 -12.87 -9.98
C ARG A 4 -11.59 -11.91 -9.53
N TYR A 5 -11.95 -10.93 -8.72
CA TYR A 5 -11.05 -9.92 -8.19
C TYR A 5 -11.50 -9.52 -6.78
N VAL A 6 -10.57 -9.44 -5.84
CA VAL A 6 -10.83 -9.12 -4.43
C VAL A 6 -9.87 -8.03 -3.99
N VAL A 7 -10.40 -6.96 -3.44
CA VAL A 7 -9.59 -5.96 -2.73
C VAL A 7 -9.81 -6.13 -1.24
N VAL A 8 -8.73 -6.30 -0.49
CA VAL A 8 -8.75 -6.44 0.95
C VAL A 8 -8.05 -5.25 1.58
N THR A 9 -8.71 -4.63 2.55
CA THR A 9 -8.13 -3.57 3.36
C THR A 9 -8.44 -3.82 4.83
N SER A 10 -7.72 -3.17 5.72
CA SER A 10 -7.98 -3.19 7.16
C SER A 10 -7.73 -1.82 7.77
N VAL A 11 -8.18 -1.63 8.99
CA VAL A 11 -7.68 -0.56 9.87
C VAL A 11 -6.22 -0.88 10.26
N THR A 12 -5.47 0.14 10.69
CA THR A 12 -4.14 -0.08 11.27
C THR A 12 -4.26 -0.91 12.56
N ARG A 13 -3.30 -1.80 12.74
CA ARG A 13 -3.24 -2.71 13.89
C ARG A 13 -1.98 -2.43 14.72
N ASP A 14 -1.87 -1.17 15.17
CA ASP A 14 -0.77 -0.72 16.04
C ASP A 14 -0.78 -1.39 17.41
N ASP A 15 -1.87 -2.06 17.73
CA ASP A 15 -2.05 -2.90 18.93
C ASP A 15 -1.27 -4.23 18.82
N LEU A 16 -0.88 -4.63 17.61
CA LEU A 16 -0.14 -5.87 17.37
C LEU A 16 1.37 -5.59 17.14
N PRO A 17 2.25 -6.42 17.70
CA PRO A 17 3.69 -6.25 17.54
C PRO A 17 4.18 -6.29 16.08
N ASP A 18 3.44 -7.00 15.23
CA ASP A 18 3.71 -7.16 13.79
C ASP A 18 2.82 -6.28 12.91
N GLY A 19 2.08 -5.32 13.49
CA GLY A 19 1.15 -4.48 12.74
C GLY A 19 0.06 -5.27 11.98
N GLY A 20 -0.12 -6.55 12.30
CA GLY A 20 -1.06 -7.46 11.63
C GLY A 20 -0.50 -8.15 10.39
N ALA A 21 0.81 -8.13 10.15
CA ALA A 21 1.44 -8.73 8.96
C ALA A 21 1.12 -10.22 8.81
N ALA A 22 1.18 -10.99 9.90
CA ALA A 22 0.82 -12.41 9.90
C ALA A 22 -0.65 -12.62 9.51
N HIS A 23 -1.54 -11.79 10.05
CA HIS A 23 -2.97 -11.87 9.73
C HIS A 23 -3.27 -11.53 8.27
N TRP A 24 -2.57 -10.55 7.69
CA TRP A 24 -2.63 -10.27 6.25
C TRP A 24 -2.26 -11.51 5.43
N ALA A 25 -1.14 -12.15 5.77
CA ALA A 25 -0.67 -13.34 5.07
C ALA A 25 -1.65 -14.52 5.18
N GLU A 26 -2.25 -14.74 6.36
CA GLU A 26 -3.27 -15.77 6.57
C GLU A 26 -4.54 -15.49 5.77
N THR A 27 -4.97 -14.23 5.71
CA THR A 27 -6.14 -13.80 4.93
C THR A 27 -5.95 -14.10 3.44
N VAL A 28 -4.79 -13.78 2.87
CA VAL A 28 -4.48 -14.10 1.47
C VAL A 28 -4.55 -15.61 1.22
N ARG A 29 -3.92 -16.40 2.09
CA ARG A 29 -3.95 -17.88 1.96
C ARG A 29 -5.38 -18.43 2.04
N ALA A 30 -6.20 -17.90 2.96
CA ALA A 30 -7.59 -18.32 3.10
C ALA A 30 -8.43 -17.98 1.86
N ILE A 31 -8.26 -16.76 1.31
CA ILE A 31 -8.93 -16.35 0.08
C ILE A 31 -8.49 -17.24 -1.08
N ARG A 32 -7.20 -17.46 -1.26
CA ARG A 32 -6.65 -18.30 -2.33
C ARG A 32 -7.15 -19.74 -2.26
N LYS A 33 -7.28 -20.29 -1.05
CA LYS A 33 -7.84 -21.62 -0.83
C LYS A 33 -9.30 -21.74 -1.26
N GLN A 34 -10.11 -20.70 -1.02
CA GLN A 34 -11.54 -20.69 -1.32
C GLN A 34 -11.85 -20.24 -2.75
N ASN A 35 -10.98 -19.41 -3.33
CA ASN A 35 -11.13 -18.81 -4.66
C ASN A 35 -9.78 -18.81 -5.38
N PRO A 36 -9.32 -19.96 -5.87
CA PRO A 36 -7.95 -20.11 -6.41
C PRO A 36 -7.66 -19.22 -7.61
N ASP A 37 -8.69 -18.91 -8.41
CA ASP A 37 -8.57 -18.11 -9.63
C ASP A 37 -8.80 -16.60 -9.43
N ALA A 38 -9.11 -16.16 -8.21
CA ALA A 38 -9.35 -14.75 -7.94
C ALA A 38 -8.02 -13.98 -7.85
N ALA A 39 -7.92 -12.84 -8.54
CA ALA A 39 -6.86 -11.89 -8.29
C ALA A 39 -7.06 -11.21 -6.93
N ILE A 40 -6.00 -11.10 -6.14
CA ILE A 40 -6.03 -10.54 -4.77
C ILE A 40 -5.20 -9.26 -4.75
N GLU A 41 -5.86 -8.13 -4.49
CA GLU A 41 -5.24 -6.84 -4.21
C GLU A 41 -5.33 -6.58 -2.70
N LEU A 42 -4.21 -6.17 -2.10
CA LEU A 42 -4.17 -5.72 -0.72
C LEU A 42 -3.96 -4.21 -0.68
N LEU A 43 -4.63 -3.54 0.24
CA LEU A 43 -4.32 -2.16 0.63
C LEU A 43 -3.90 -2.16 2.10
N ILE A 44 -2.59 -2.11 2.33
CA ILE A 44 -1.95 -2.29 3.64
C ILE A 44 -1.49 -0.95 4.25
N PRO A 45 -1.32 -0.87 5.58
CA PRO A 45 -0.60 0.23 6.23
C PRO A 45 0.89 0.19 5.83
N ASP A 46 1.66 1.24 6.21
CA ASP A 46 3.09 1.32 5.89
C ASP A 46 3.96 0.30 6.66
N LEU A 47 3.43 -0.30 7.72
CA LEU A 47 4.17 -1.22 8.60
C LEU A 47 5.53 -0.66 9.05
N ASP A 48 5.62 0.68 9.20
CA ASP A 48 6.84 1.43 9.54
C ASP A 48 8.01 1.14 8.56
N ALA A 49 7.72 0.79 7.33
CA ALA A 49 8.67 0.34 6.30
C ALA A 49 9.58 -0.83 6.76
N ARG A 50 9.13 -1.63 7.72
CA ARG A 50 9.89 -2.77 8.25
C ARG A 50 9.94 -3.91 7.23
N PRO A 51 11.14 -4.28 6.72
CA PRO A 51 11.28 -5.30 5.69
C PRO A 51 10.74 -6.66 6.12
N ASP A 52 10.97 -7.08 7.37
CA ASP A 52 10.52 -8.35 7.91
C ASP A 52 9.00 -8.51 7.89
N LEU A 53 8.27 -7.43 8.17
CA LEU A 53 6.81 -7.41 8.14
C LEU A 53 6.27 -7.38 6.71
N LEU A 54 6.85 -6.54 5.86
CA LEU A 54 6.49 -6.46 4.45
C LEU A 54 6.75 -7.79 3.73
N ASP A 55 7.89 -8.41 3.98
CA ASP A 55 8.24 -9.73 3.42
C ASP A 55 7.25 -10.82 3.85
N THR A 56 6.75 -10.76 5.10
CA THR A 56 5.71 -11.68 5.58
C THR A 56 4.44 -11.58 4.75
N VAL A 57 4.00 -10.36 4.42
CA VAL A 57 2.83 -10.12 3.57
C VAL A 57 3.10 -10.57 2.14
N ILE A 58 4.26 -10.18 1.57
CA ILE A 58 4.66 -10.50 0.18
C ILE A 58 4.76 -12.03 -0.03
N ALA A 59 5.30 -12.75 0.96
CA ALA A 59 5.43 -14.21 0.90
C ALA A 59 4.08 -14.94 0.78
N SER A 60 2.96 -14.30 1.11
CA SER A 60 1.61 -14.86 0.89
C SER A 60 1.15 -14.82 -0.56
N LYS A 61 1.90 -14.13 -1.44
CA LYS A 61 1.69 -14.02 -2.88
C LYS A 61 0.36 -13.38 -3.28
N PRO A 62 0.06 -12.17 -2.82
CA PRO A 62 -0.99 -11.36 -3.43
C PRO A 62 -0.58 -10.96 -4.86
N ASP A 63 -1.55 -10.65 -5.71
CA ASP A 63 -1.30 -10.23 -7.10
C ASP A 63 -0.89 -8.75 -7.16
N ILE A 64 -1.46 -7.92 -6.28
CA ILE A 64 -1.15 -6.49 -6.15
C ILE A 64 -1.05 -6.14 -4.67
N ILE A 65 -0.07 -5.32 -4.30
CA ILE A 65 -0.02 -4.69 -2.98
C ILE A 65 -0.06 -3.17 -3.13
N GLY A 66 -1.04 -2.54 -2.51
CA GLY A 66 -1.20 -1.09 -2.42
C GLY A 66 -0.83 -0.56 -1.04
N HIS A 67 -0.27 0.64 -1.05
CA HIS A 67 -0.15 1.53 0.11
C HIS A 67 -0.35 2.96 -0.38
N ASN A 68 -1.34 3.66 0.14
CA ASN A 68 -1.65 5.01 -0.32
C ASN A 68 -0.68 6.04 0.25
N ILE A 69 -0.13 6.89 -0.62
CA ILE A 69 0.64 8.08 -0.21
C ILE A 69 -0.28 9.17 0.37
N GLU A 70 -1.54 9.15 0.01
CA GLU A 70 -2.68 9.99 0.39
C GLU A 70 -2.56 11.45 -0.08
N THR A 71 -1.44 12.14 0.14
CA THR A 71 -1.24 13.54 -0.23
C THR A 71 0.23 13.85 -0.49
N VAL A 72 0.52 15.06 -0.94
CA VAL A 72 1.88 15.56 -1.18
C VAL A 72 2.68 15.70 0.11
N GLU A 73 4.02 15.74 0.01
CA GLU A 73 4.92 15.73 1.16
C GLU A 73 4.60 16.83 2.18
N ARG A 74 4.40 18.08 1.72
CA ARG A 74 4.10 19.24 2.58
C ARG A 74 2.82 19.08 3.40
N LEU A 75 1.79 18.46 2.82
CA LEU A 75 0.49 18.30 3.48
C LEU A 75 0.40 17.04 4.34
N THR A 76 1.33 16.09 4.18
CA THR A 76 1.32 14.83 4.93
C THR A 76 1.16 15.02 6.44
N PRO A 77 1.90 15.91 7.13
CA PRO A 77 1.75 16.08 8.58
C PRO A 77 0.38 16.60 9.03
N VAL A 78 -0.36 17.25 8.13
CA VAL A 78 -1.71 17.80 8.42
C VAL A 78 -2.79 16.78 8.12
N VAL A 79 -2.62 16.00 7.05
CA VAL A 79 -3.63 15.03 6.55
C VAL A 79 -3.51 13.68 7.26
N ARG A 80 -2.30 13.27 7.61
CA ARG A 80 -2.01 11.94 8.19
C ARG A 80 -1.45 12.09 9.60
N SER A 81 -2.12 11.51 10.58
CA SER A 81 -1.74 11.64 12.00
C SER A 81 -0.45 10.91 12.38
N ARG A 82 -0.09 9.83 11.71
CA ARG A 82 1.06 8.96 12.04
C ARG A 82 1.98 8.66 10.87
N ALA A 83 1.42 8.31 9.74
CA ALA A 83 2.20 7.90 8.58
C ALA A 83 2.98 9.08 7.98
N LYS A 84 4.22 8.82 7.58
CA LYS A 84 5.13 9.82 7.02
C LYS A 84 5.31 9.59 5.53
N TYR A 85 5.44 10.67 4.77
CA TYR A 85 5.62 10.62 3.32
C TYR A 85 6.79 9.71 2.91
N ARG A 86 7.95 9.90 3.53
CA ARG A 86 9.16 9.12 3.22
C ARG A 86 9.02 7.65 3.58
N THR A 87 8.42 7.33 4.73
CA THR A 87 8.15 5.95 5.14
C THR A 87 7.23 5.26 4.15
N SER A 88 6.18 5.96 3.67
CA SER A 88 5.28 5.43 2.63
C SER A 88 6.02 5.10 1.33
N LEU A 89 6.94 5.98 0.89
CA LEU A 89 7.76 5.72 -0.30
C LEU A 89 8.73 4.54 -0.09
N GLU A 90 9.32 4.41 1.11
CA GLU A 90 10.20 3.28 1.44
C GLU A 90 9.43 1.95 1.42
N THR A 91 8.23 1.92 2.00
CA THR A 91 7.32 0.77 1.95
C THR A 91 7.03 0.36 0.50
N LEU A 92 6.60 1.31 -0.34
CA LEU A 92 6.30 1.07 -1.75
C LEU A 92 7.54 0.58 -2.52
N ARG A 93 8.69 1.19 -2.27
CA ARG A 93 9.96 0.81 -2.90
C ARG A 93 10.38 -0.61 -2.51
N HIS A 94 10.22 -0.99 -1.24
CA HIS A 94 10.53 -2.34 -0.79
C HIS A 94 9.66 -3.37 -1.52
N MET A 95 8.34 -3.16 -1.54
CA MET A 95 7.40 -4.06 -2.21
C MET A 95 7.69 -4.20 -3.72
N SER A 96 7.95 -3.09 -4.40
CA SER A 96 8.30 -3.08 -5.82
C SER A 96 9.58 -3.86 -6.11
N ARG A 97 10.62 -3.70 -5.29
CA ARG A 97 11.90 -4.42 -5.44
C ARG A 97 11.76 -5.93 -5.25
N GLN A 98 10.77 -6.38 -4.51
CA GLN A 98 10.44 -7.81 -4.35
C GLN A 98 9.64 -8.37 -5.55
N GLY A 99 9.38 -7.55 -6.57
CA GLY A 99 8.74 -7.97 -7.82
C GLY A 99 7.23 -8.09 -7.76
N VAL A 100 6.58 -7.61 -6.68
CA VAL A 100 5.11 -7.57 -6.63
C VAL A 100 4.59 -6.30 -7.30
N ALA A 101 3.48 -6.39 -8.03
CA ALA A 101 2.82 -5.23 -8.60
C ALA A 101 2.37 -4.27 -7.49
N THR A 102 2.83 -3.01 -7.56
CA THR A 102 2.60 -2.00 -6.52
C THR A 102 1.63 -0.93 -6.98
N LYS A 103 0.75 -0.53 -6.06
CA LYS A 103 -0.27 0.49 -6.26
C LYS A 103 -0.23 1.54 -5.16
N SER A 104 -0.53 2.81 -5.51
CA SER A 104 -0.69 3.88 -4.54
C SER A 104 -1.85 4.80 -4.91
N GLY A 105 -2.44 5.46 -3.91
CA GLY A 105 -3.49 6.44 -4.08
C GLY A 105 -3.05 7.81 -3.59
N LEU A 106 -3.46 8.85 -4.32
CA LEU A 106 -3.23 10.25 -4.02
C LEU A 106 -4.55 11.01 -4.10
N MET A 107 -4.91 11.73 -3.04
CA MET A 107 -6.03 12.67 -3.03
C MET A 107 -5.55 14.04 -3.51
N VAL A 108 -6.38 14.71 -4.29
CA VAL A 108 -6.14 16.07 -4.77
C VAL A 108 -7.28 17.00 -4.32
N GLY A 109 -6.99 18.29 -4.27
CA GLY A 109 -7.96 19.32 -3.80
C GLY A 109 -7.85 19.64 -2.31
N LEU A 110 -6.73 19.28 -1.68
CA LEU A 110 -6.44 19.54 -0.26
C LEU A 110 -5.59 20.83 -0.05
N GLY A 111 -5.26 21.55 -1.14
CA GLY A 111 -4.43 22.76 -1.11
C GLY A 111 -3.00 22.56 -1.58
N GLU A 112 -2.73 21.46 -2.26
CA GLU A 112 -1.48 21.23 -3.00
C GLU A 112 -1.42 22.07 -4.29
N SER A 113 -0.21 22.29 -4.79
CA SER A 113 0.01 22.86 -6.11
C SER A 113 0.20 21.74 -7.16
N ASP A 114 0.04 22.09 -8.44
CA ASP A 114 0.28 21.16 -9.55
C ASP A 114 1.71 20.61 -9.53
N ASP A 115 2.70 21.45 -9.21
CA ASP A 115 4.11 21.02 -9.11
C ASP A 115 4.32 20.01 -7.98
N GLU A 116 3.64 20.15 -6.84
CA GLU A 116 3.70 19.18 -5.74
C GLU A 116 3.07 17.86 -6.12
N VAL A 117 1.98 17.86 -6.88
CA VAL A 117 1.36 16.65 -7.42
C VAL A 117 2.32 15.96 -8.38
N LEU A 118 2.89 16.70 -9.33
CA LEU A 118 3.86 16.15 -10.30
C LEU A 118 5.09 15.57 -9.60
N GLN A 119 5.62 16.26 -8.57
CA GLN A 119 6.73 15.74 -7.78
C GLN A 119 6.35 14.44 -7.07
N THR A 120 5.15 14.37 -6.47
CA THR A 120 4.67 13.15 -5.81
C THR A 120 4.54 11.98 -6.80
N LEU A 121 4.01 12.23 -8.00
CA LEU A 121 3.93 11.21 -9.05
C LEU A 121 5.31 10.73 -9.50
N HIS A 122 6.28 11.64 -9.57
CA HIS A 122 7.68 11.30 -9.87
C HIS A 122 8.29 10.43 -8.75
N ASP A 123 8.11 10.81 -7.49
CA ASP A 123 8.60 10.05 -6.33
C ASP A 123 8.01 8.64 -6.29
N LEU A 124 6.70 8.49 -6.58
CA LEU A 124 6.03 7.19 -6.69
C LEU A 124 6.62 6.34 -7.81
N ARG A 125 6.89 6.94 -8.97
CA ARG A 125 7.52 6.25 -10.10
C ARG A 125 8.93 5.78 -9.74
N GLU A 126 9.74 6.62 -9.09
CA GLU A 126 11.08 6.25 -8.61
C GLU A 126 11.03 5.15 -7.52
N ALA A 127 9.96 5.10 -6.74
CA ALA A 127 9.72 4.00 -5.81
C ALA A 127 9.29 2.70 -6.52
N GLY A 128 9.06 2.71 -7.84
CA GLY A 128 8.68 1.56 -8.64
C GLY A 128 7.18 1.25 -8.64
N VAL A 129 6.35 2.22 -8.28
CA VAL A 129 4.89 2.08 -8.29
C VAL A 129 4.40 2.00 -9.74
N GLY A 130 3.68 0.93 -10.07
CA GLY A 130 3.15 0.69 -11.40
C GLY A 130 1.73 1.22 -11.63
N ILE A 131 0.95 1.40 -10.56
CA ILE A 131 -0.45 1.83 -10.63
C ILE A 131 -0.67 2.98 -9.66
N VAL A 132 -1.15 4.12 -10.16
CA VAL A 132 -1.54 5.26 -9.32
C VAL A 132 -3.00 5.59 -9.56
N THR A 133 -3.76 5.79 -8.47
CA THR A 133 -5.12 6.31 -8.51
C THR A 133 -5.14 7.73 -7.97
N LEU A 134 -5.80 8.63 -8.69
CA LEU A 134 -6.06 9.98 -8.24
C LEU A 134 -7.54 10.10 -7.87
N GLY A 135 -7.82 10.66 -6.69
CA GLY A 135 -9.18 10.90 -6.21
C GLY A 135 -9.33 12.34 -5.71
N GLN A 136 -10.57 12.81 -5.60
CA GLN A 136 -10.92 14.15 -5.08
C GLN A 136 -11.95 14.01 -3.97
#